data_26ada25b3870f818351e6747b37e2931
#
_entry.id   26ada25b3870f818351e6747b37e2931
#
_cell.length_a   1.000
_cell.length_b   1.000
_cell.length_c   1.000
_cell.angle_alpha   90.00
_cell.angle_beta   90.00
_cell.angle_gamma   90.00
#
_symmetry.space_group_name_H-M   'P 1'
#
loop_
_entity.id
_entity.type
_entity.pdbx_description
1 polymer ?
#
loop_
_entity_poly.entity_id
_entity_poly.type
_entity_poly.pdbx_seq_one_letter_code
_entity_poly.pdbx_strand_id
1 'polypeptide(L)'
;MCAYFVELISYRIMKLLQFSTAGLLLLALSGCDRAVQTPVTPTPIQAREPVVAIALGGGGAKGFAHIGVLKVLESHGIKPKIVTGTSAGSFVGSLYASGKSPYQLQQLALNFKESDIRDLTLNRQGFVLGQKLQDYVNQQVGNKAIQQFPIRFAAVATRLDNGLKADFIKGNAGQAVRASCSIPNVFVPATIAGTKYVDGGLVSPIPVKTAKDMGADLVIAVDISARPTGNTPLNMWGLLDQTINIMGQQSIHEELRQANVVIQPKVGHIGTLDLQASNQTILEGEKAAQLKIRAIEKAISDFKKSPAALAPPPKAKF
;
A
#
# COMPACT_ATOMS: atom_id res chain seq x y z
N MET A 1 40.10 -86.18 32.01
CA MET A 1 39.72 -84.70 32.02
C MET A 1 40.35 -83.90 30.85
N CYS A 2 41.21 -84.51 29.97
CA CYS A 2 41.86 -83.78 28.89
C CYS A 2 41.17 -83.89 27.50
N ALA A 3 40.28 -84.85 27.29
CA ALA A 3 39.60 -85.06 26.01
C ALA A 3 38.43 -84.13 25.74
N TYR A 4 37.76 -83.72 26.76
CA TYR A 4 36.59 -82.81 26.64
C TYR A 4 36.94 -81.35 26.34
N PHE A 5 38.20 -80.95 26.61
CA PHE A 5 38.66 -79.59 26.42
C PHE A 5 39.06 -79.30 24.95
N VAL A 6 39.49 -80.29 24.23
CA VAL A 6 39.91 -80.19 22.83
C VAL A 6 38.77 -80.15 21.86
N GLU A 7 37.63 -80.87 22.15
CA GLU A 7 36.43 -80.84 21.32
C GLU A 7 35.66 -79.48 21.43
N LEU A 8 35.69 -78.85 22.61
CA LEU A 8 35.03 -77.57 22.80
C LEU A 8 35.77 -76.43 22.06
N ILE A 9 37.06 -76.48 21.97
CA ILE A 9 37.87 -75.48 21.28
C ILE A 9 37.74 -75.64 19.75
N SER A 10 37.72 -76.86 19.24
CA SER A 10 37.47 -77.11 17.83
C SER A 10 36.09 -76.68 17.34
N TYR A 11 35.05 -76.89 18.15
CA TYR A 11 33.70 -76.46 17.79
C TYR A 11 33.51 -74.95 17.80
N ARG A 12 34.19 -74.23 18.70
CA ARG A 12 34.14 -72.75 18.72
C ARG A 12 34.95 -72.12 17.58
N ILE A 13 36.05 -72.66 17.19
CA ILE A 13 36.85 -72.15 16.07
C ILE A 13 36.18 -72.45 14.73
N MET A 14 35.46 -73.52 14.56
CA MET A 14 34.70 -73.85 13.35
C MET A 14 33.46 -72.92 13.18
N LYS A 15 32.79 -72.54 14.25
CA LYS A 15 31.70 -71.55 14.20
C LYS A 15 32.18 -70.12 13.91
N LEU A 16 33.39 -69.75 14.38
CA LEU A 16 33.96 -68.41 14.10
C LEU A 16 34.45 -68.31 12.61
N LEU A 17 34.86 -69.37 12.00
CA LEU A 17 35.25 -69.40 10.58
C LEU A 17 34.02 -69.38 9.64
N GLN A 18 32.87 -69.95 10.06
CA GLN A 18 31.66 -69.93 9.25
C GLN A 18 30.98 -68.54 9.25
N PHE A 19 31.13 -67.77 10.30
CA PHE A 19 30.65 -66.38 10.33
C PHE A 19 31.52 -65.41 9.54
N SER A 20 32.81 -65.71 9.37
CA SER A 20 33.75 -64.88 8.63
C SER A 20 33.54 -64.92 7.10
N THR A 21 33.13 -66.07 6.56
CA THR A 21 32.94 -66.22 5.09
C THR A 21 31.58 -65.73 4.63
N ALA A 22 30.53 -65.75 5.47
CA ALA A 22 29.22 -65.18 5.15
C ALA A 22 29.23 -63.64 5.19
N GLY A 23 30.08 -63.05 6.04
CA GLY A 23 30.21 -61.56 6.14
C GLY A 23 30.98 -60.96 4.95
N LEU A 24 31.90 -61.68 4.34
CA LEU A 24 32.68 -61.18 3.20
C LEU A 24 31.91 -61.24 1.87
N LEU A 25 30.93 -62.15 1.73
CA LEU A 25 30.12 -62.26 0.52
C LEU A 25 28.99 -61.21 0.45
N LEU A 26 28.58 -60.65 1.59
CA LEU A 26 27.53 -59.59 1.67
C LEU A 26 28.10 -58.18 1.44
N LEU A 27 29.41 -57.97 1.56
CA LEU A 27 30.07 -56.69 1.30
C LEU A 27 30.46 -56.47 -0.18
N ALA A 28 30.37 -57.49 -1.02
CA ALA A 28 30.66 -57.38 -2.45
C ALA A 28 29.45 -57.03 -3.35
N LEU A 29 28.24 -56.95 -2.79
CA LEU A 29 27.00 -56.59 -3.51
C LEU A 29 26.50 -55.19 -3.24
N SER A 30 27.17 -54.40 -2.41
CA SER A 30 26.96 -52.95 -2.30
C SER A 30 27.71 -52.19 -3.40
N GLY A 31 27.68 -52.73 -4.63
CA GLY A 31 28.14 -52.07 -5.82
C GLY A 31 27.24 -50.88 -6.09
N CYS A 32 27.80 -49.72 -5.97
CA CYS A 32 27.46 -48.45 -6.59
C CYS A 32 26.10 -48.40 -7.30
N ASP A 33 25.02 -48.25 -6.56
CA ASP A 33 23.87 -47.51 -7.07
C ASP A 33 24.30 -46.02 -7.12
N ARG A 34 25.10 -45.69 -8.14
CA ARG A 34 25.14 -44.33 -8.63
C ARG A 34 23.74 -44.07 -9.13
N ALA A 35 22.87 -43.51 -8.25
CA ALA A 35 21.67 -42.90 -8.67
C ALA A 35 22.06 -41.97 -9.81
N VAL A 36 21.68 -42.34 -11.03
CA VAL A 36 21.70 -41.46 -12.20
C VAL A 36 20.81 -40.31 -11.77
N GLN A 37 21.40 -39.22 -11.29
CA GLN A 37 20.69 -37.97 -11.08
C GLN A 37 20.17 -37.58 -12.46
N THR A 38 18.94 -37.95 -12.74
CA THR A 38 18.22 -37.38 -13.89
C THR A 38 18.41 -35.87 -13.80
N PRO A 39 18.89 -35.21 -14.87
CA PRO A 39 19.05 -33.77 -14.86
C PRO A 39 17.71 -33.20 -14.45
N VAL A 40 17.66 -32.54 -13.28
CA VAL A 40 16.48 -31.80 -12.85
C VAL A 40 16.33 -30.72 -13.89
N THR A 41 15.40 -30.94 -14.82
CA THR A 41 15.03 -29.92 -15.78
C THR A 41 14.58 -28.71 -14.94
N PRO A 42 15.25 -27.55 -15.02
CA PRO A 42 14.87 -26.42 -14.22
C PRO A 42 13.41 -26.10 -14.53
N THR A 43 12.57 -26.14 -13.50
CA THR A 43 11.16 -25.76 -13.62
C THR A 43 11.12 -24.38 -14.25
N PRO A 44 10.41 -24.17 -15.36
CA PRO A 44 10.34 -22.86 -16.00
C PRO A 44 9.91 -21.84 -14.94
N ILE A 45 10.71 -20.80 -14.72
CA ILE A 45 10.36 -19.72 -13.79
C ILE A 45 9.13 -19.05 -14.37
N GLN A 46 7.97 -19.28 -13.72
CA GLN A 46 6.71 -18.68 -14.15
C GLN A 46 6.74 -17.20 -13.83
N ALA A 47 6.36 -16.37 -14.81
CA ALA A 47 6.23 -14.94 -14.62
C ALA A 47 5.19 -14.63 -13.53
N ARG A 48 5.58 -13.86 -12.53
CA ARG A 48 4.69 -13.45 -11.44
C ARG A 48 3.80 -12.29 -11.82
N GLU A 49 2.69 -12.14 -11.12
CA GLU A 49 1.84 -10.96 -11.20
C GLU A 49 2.56 -9.72 -10.61
N PRO A 50 2.36 -8.53 -11.21
CA PRO A 50 2.90 -7.30 -10.62
C PRO A 50 2.24 -6.97 -9.28
N VAL A 51 3.01 -6.40 -8.39
CA VAL A 51 2.48 -5.73 -7.20
C VAL A 51 1.96 -4.36 -7.63
N VAL A 52 0.66 -4.27 -7.90
CA VAL A 52 0.01 -3.02 -8.29
C VAL A 52 -0.28 -2.19 -7.05
N ALA A 53 0.12 -0.93 -7.07
CA ALA A 53 -0.23 0.07 -6.06
C ALA A 53 -1.12 1.16 -6.64
N ILE A 54 -1.93 1.77 -5.76
CA ILE A 54 -2.64 3.01 -6.06
C ILE A 54 -2.17 4.11 -5.10
N ALA A 55 -1.79 5.27 -5.66
CA ALA A 55 -1.41 6.46 -4.93
C ALA A 55 -2.52 7.51 -5.05
N LEU A 56 -3.19 7.79 -3.94
CA LEU A 56 -4.36 8.67 -3.87
C LEU A 56 -3.93 10.07 -3.40
N GLY A 57 -4.09 11.05 -4.27
CA GLY A 57 -3.69 12.43 -4.00
C GLY A 57 -4.57 13.15 -2.99
N GLY A 58 -4.04 14.24 -2.42
CA GLY A 58 -4.76 15.18 -1.58
C GLY A 58 -5.64 16.13 -2.39
N GLY A 59 -6.68 16.70 -1.75
CA GLY A 59 -7.57 17.67 -2.43
C GLY A 59 -8.90 17.93 -1.73
N GLY A 60 -9.05 17.65 -0.44
CA GLY A 60 -10.28 17.87 0.32
C GLY A 60 -11.47 17.11 -0.26
N ALA A 61 -12.63 17.78 -0.47
CA ALA A 61 -13.84 17.15 -0.99
C ALA A 61 -13.68 16.51 -2.38
N LYS A 62 -12.69 16.94 -3.17
CA LYS A 62 -12.31 16.28 -4.44
C LYS A 62 -11.93 14.81 -4.23
N GLY A 63 -11.57 14.42 -3.01
CA GLY A 63 -11.22 13.05 -2.61
C GLY A 63 -12.32 12.02 -2.87
N PHE A 64 -13.57 12.41 -2.97
CA PHE A 64 -14.65 11.49 -3.35
C PHE A 64 -14.45 10.89 -4.75
N ALA A 65 -13.66 11.52 -5.63
CA ALA A 65 -13.32 10.97 -6.93
C ALA A 65 -12.53 9.66 -6.81
N HIS A 66 -11.74 9.48 -5.76
CA HIS A 66 -11.01 8.24 -5.52
C HIS A 66 -11.95 7.03 -5.41
N ILE A 67 -13.15 7.21 -4.86
CA ILE A 67 -14.17 6.16 -4.76
C ILE A 67 -14.59 5.71 -6.15
N GLY A 68 -14.86 6.66 -7.05
CA GLY A 68 -15.21 6.36 -8.44
C GLY A 68 -14.08 5.62 -9.18
N VAL A 69 -12.84 6.04 -8.96
CA VAL A 69 -11.67 5.34 -9.52
C VAL A 69 -11.59 3.90 -9.02
N LEU A 70 -11.71 3.67 -7.71
CA LEU A 70 -11.66 2.34 -7.11
C LEU A 70 -12.79 1.44 -7.61
N LYS A 71 -14.00 1.98 -7.81
CA LYS A 71 -15.14 1.24 -8.40
C LYS A 71 -14.79 0.68 -9.77
N VAL A 72 -14.26 1.52 -10.65
CA VAL A 72 -13.90 1.12 -12.01
C VAL A 72 -12.74 0.13 -12.01
N LEU A 73 -11.70 0.33 -11.19
CA LEU A 73 -10.59 -0.62 -11.10
C LEU A 73 -11.08 -2.00 -10.66
N GLU A 74 -11.88 -2.08 -9.60
CA GLU A 74 -12.39 -3.37 -9.11
C GLU A 74 -13.33 -4.05 -10.10
N SER A 75 -14.18 -3.30 -10.83
CA SER A 75 -15.07 -3.87 -11.85
C SER A 75 -14.31 -4.51 -13.03
N HIS A 76 -13.06 -4.11 -13.25
CA HIS A 76 -12.14 -4.71 -14.21
C HIS A 76 -11.15 -5.71 -13.57
N GLY A 77 -11.41 -6.15 -12.35
CA GLY A 77 -10.56 -7.13 -11.65
C GLY A 77 -9.21 -6.59 -11.17
N ILE A 78 -8.98 -5.28 -11.26
CA ILE A 78 -7.73 -4.63 -10.84
C ILE A 78 -7.84 -4.28 -9.34
N LYS A 79 -7.24 -5.11 -8.49
CA LYS A 79 -7.23 -4.92 -7.02
C LYS A 79 -5.83 -4.55 -6.55
N PRO A 80 -5.58 -3.29 -6.16
CA PRO A 80 -4.29 -2.86 -5.64
C PRO A 80 -3.87 -3.66 -4.41
N LYS A 81 -2.59 -4.03 -4.34
CA LYS A 81 -1.97 -4.68 -3.17
C LYS A 81 -1.39 -3.67 -2.18
N ILE A 82 -1.24 -2.43 -2.62
CA ILE A 82 -0.72 -1.30 -1.85
C ILE A 82 -1.59 -0.10 -2.13
N VAL A 83 -1.95 0.61 -1.08
CA VAL A 83 -2.65 1.91 -1.15
C VAL A 83 -1.82 2.93 -0.39
N THR A 84 -1.45 4.00 -1.04
CA THR A 84 -0.84 5.16 -0.37
C THR A 84 -1.74 6.37 -0.54
N GLY A 85 -1.82 7.20 0.46
CA GLY A 85 -2.72 8.35 0.42
C GLY A 85 -2.19 9.56 1.16
N THR A 86 -2.49 10.73 0.63
CA THR A 86 -2.20 12.03 1.26
C THR A 86 -3.52 12.76 1.49
N SER A 87 -3.72 13.33 2.70
CA SER A 87 -4.91 14.11 3.04
C SER A 87 -6.21 13.35 2.71
N ALA A 88 -7.11 13.89 1.89
CA ALA A 88 -8.32 13.19 1.44
C ALA A 88 -8.04 11.80 0.84
N GLY A 89 -6.91 11.64 0.14
CA GLY A 89 -6.47 10.33 -0.36
C GLY A 89 -6.12 9.36 0.76
N SER A 90 -5.57 9.82 1.88
CA SER A 90 -5.34 8.98 3.06
C SER A 90 -6.65 8.57 3.74
N PHE A 91 -7.63 9.49 3.79
CA PHE A 91 -8.95 9.22 4.33
C PHE A 91 -9.66 8.10 3.54
N VAL A 92 -9.86 8.28 2.24
CA VAL A 92 -10.51 7.26 1.38
C VAL A 92 -9.66 5.97 1.32
N GLY A 93 -8.34 6.12 1.19
CA GLY A 93 -7.41 5.00 1.10
C GLY A 93 -7.39 4.11 2.34
N SER A 94 -7.47 4.69 3.54
CA SER A 94 -7.53 3.92 4.79
C SER A 94 -8.79 3.07 4.90
N LEU A 95 -9.93 3.64 4.53
CA LEU A 95 -11.21 2.93 4.53
C LEU A 95 -11.21 1.78 3.51
N TYR A 96 -10.70 2.03 2.31
CA TYR A 96 -10.55 1.00 1.29
C TYR A 96 -9.58 -0.10 1.72
N ALA A 97 -8.40 0.27 2.19
CA ALA A 97 -7.38 -0.67 2.61
C ALA A 97 -7.78 -1.51 3.83
N SER A 98 -8.69 -1.00 4.68
CA SER A 98 -9.28 -1.74 5.81
C SER A 98 -10.23 -2.87 5.39
N GLY A 99 -10.59 -2.94 4.08
CA GLY A 99 -11.43 -3.98 3.50
C GLY A 99 -12.83 -3.52 3.09
N LYS A 100 -13.15 -2.21 3.16
CA LYS A 100 -14.43 -1.71 2.62
C LYS A 100 -14.42 -1.74 1.10
N SER A 101 -15.50 -2.25 0.51
CA SER A 101 -15.68 -2.20 -0.93
C SER A 101 -15.93 -0.77 -1.43
N PRO A 102 -15.63 -0.47 -2.69
CA PRO A 102 -15.94 0.85 -3.27
C PRO A 102 -17.44 1.22 -3.19
N TYR A 103 -18.32 0.23 -3.22
CA TYR A 103 -19.75 0.45 -2.99
C TYR A 103 -20.04 0.93 -1.56
N GLN A 104 -19.45 0.29 -0.54
CA GLN A 104 -19.58 0.73 0.85
C GLN A 104 -19.00 2.13 1.05
N LEU A 105 -17.88 2.46 0.40
CA LEU A 105 -17.30 3.81 0.41
C LEU A 105 -18.26 4.83 -0.20
N GLN A 106 -18.93 4.51 -1.29
CA GLN A 106 -19.93 5.37 -1.90
C GLN A 106 -21.11 5.62 -0.95
N GLN A 107 -21.61 4.57 -0.29
CA GLN A 107 -22.70 4.74 0.69
C GLN A 107 -22.28 5.64 1.87
N LEU A 108 -21.04 5.49 2.34
CA LEU A 108 -20.51 6.39 3.37
C LEU A 108 -20.42 7.83 2.86
N ALA A 109 -19.89 8.03 1.64
CA ALA A 109 -19.74 9.36 1.05
C ALA A 109 -21.08 10.10 0.86
N LEU A 110 -22.15 9.39 0.46
CA LEU A 110 -23.47 9.95 0.26
C LEU A 110 -24.17 10.38 1.56
N ASN A 111 -23.81 9.73 2.67
CA ASN A 111 -24.37 10.02 3.99
C ASN A 111 -23.42 10.87 4.85
N PHE A 112 -22.24 11.22 4.32
CA PHE A 112 -21.19 11.93 5.05
C PHE A 112 -21.59 13.38 5.31
N LYS A 113 -21.46 13.79 6.57
CA LYS A 113 -21.75 15.17 7.00
C LYS A 113 -20.49 15.81 7.53
N GLU A 114 -20.34 17.11 7.34
CA GLU A 114 -19.23 17.89 7.89
C GLU A 114 -19.13 17.75 9.42
N SER A 115 -20.29 17.65 10.10
CA SER A 115 -20.36 17.44 11.55
C SER A 115 -19.70 16.15 12.04
N ASP A 116 -19.54 15.16 11.17
CA ASP A 116 -18.96 13.85 11.52
C ASP A 116 -17.44 13.93 11.77
N ILE A 117 -16.79 14.93 11.17
CA ILE A 117 -15.34 15.11 11.25
C ILE A 117 -14.90 16.47 11.80
N ARG A 118 -15.85 17.43 11.96
CA ARG A 118 -15.50 18.79 12.35
C ARG A 118 -15.72 19.01 13.84
N ASP A 119 -14.65 19.27 14.55
CA ASP A 119 -14.59 19.67 15.95
C ASP A 119 -13.93 21.06 16.07
N LEU A 120 -14.78 22.10 16.14
CA LEU A 120 -14.31 23.48 16.22
C LEU A 120 -13.62 23.77 17.55
N THR A 121 -12.61 24.62 17.49
CA THR A 121 -11.86 25.11 18.66
C THR A 121 -11.43 26.56 18.47
N LEU A 122 -11.17 27.25 19.57
CA LEU A 122 -10.57 28.59 19.59
C LEU A 122 -9.05 28.54 19.76
N ASN A 123 -8.40 27.55 19.19
CA ASN A 123 -6.95 27.39 19.28
C ASN A 123 -6.25 28.34 18.29
N ARG A 124 -5.12 28.94 18.72
CA ARG A 124 -4.31 29.84 17.87
C ARG A 124 -3.61 29.09 16.69
N GLN A 125 -3.53 27.76 16.75
CA GLN A 125 -2.82 26.93 15.75
C GLN A 125 -3.77 26.37 14.68
N GLY A 126 -5.10 26.54 14.83
CA GLY A 126 -6.10 26.07 13.89
C GLY A 126 -7.50 26.12 14.51
N PHE A 127 -8.51 26.03 13.65
CA PHE A 127 -9.92 26.13 14.03
C PHE A 127 -10.60 24.78 14.25
N VAL A 128 -9.96 23.67 13.83
CA VAL A 128 -10.47 22.29 13.93
C VAL A 128 -9.45 21.43 14.68
N LEU A 129 -9.88 20.75 15.76
CA LEU A 129 -8.99 19.86 16.52
C LEU A 129 -8.58 18.62 15.73
N GLY A 130 -9.49 18.10 14.90
CA GLY A 130 -9.31 16.87 14.12
C GLY A 130 -9.48 15.59 14.93
N GLN A 131 -9.90 15.67 16.19
CA GLN A 131 -10.16 14.47 16.99
C GLN A 131 -11.37 13.70 16.46
N LYS A 132 -12.44 14.39 16.04
CA LYS A 132 -13.60 13.74 15.41
C LYS A 132 -13.22 13.01 14.12
N LEU A 133 -12.36 13.59 13.29
CA LEU A 133 -11.85 12.91 12.10
C LEU A 133 -11.11 11.61 12.47
N GLN A 134 -10.23 11.68 13.48
CA GLN A 134 -9.52 10.51 13.98
C GLN A 134 -10.48 9.42 14.47
N ASP A 135 -11.46 9.79 15.28
CA ASP A 135 -12.43 8.85 15.88
C ASP A 135 -13.35 8.25 14.82
N TYR A 136 -13.80 9.05 13.85
CA TYR A 136 -14.56 8.59 12.70
C TYR A 136 -13.79 7.53 11.92
N VAL A 137 -12.53 7.80 11.54
CA VAL A 137 -11.71 6.83 10.81
C VAL A 137 -11.53 5.56 11.64
N ASN A 138 -11.17 5.66 12.92
CA ASN A 138 -11.01 4.50 13.80
C ASN A 138 -12.28 3.65 13.84
N GLN A 139 -13.44 4.26 14.00
CA GLN A 139 -14.73 3.57 13.97
C GLN A 139 -14.95 2.87 12.64
N GLN A 140 -14.73 3.56 11.52
CA GLN A 140 -14.96 3.02 10.19
C GLN A 140 -14.03 1.85 9.84
N VAL A 141 -12.81 1.83 10.35
CA VAL A 141 -11.87 0.72 10.13
C VAL A 141 -11.96 -0.36 11.22
N GLY A 142 -12.94 -0.27 12.14
CA GLY A 142 -13.14 -1.22 13.24
C GLY A 142 -12.01 -1.19 14.27
N ASN A 143 -11.45 -0.03 14.54
CA ASN A 143 -10.31 0.21 15.45
C ASN A 143 -9.05 -0.61 15.13
N LYS A 144 -8.93 -1.13 13.90
CA LYS A 144 -7.75 -1.87 13.47
C LYS A 144 -6.55 -0.94 13.31
N ALA A 145 -5.39 -1.40 13.72
CA ALA A 145 -4.13 -0.75 13.39
C ALA A 145 -3.80 -0.95 11.89
N ILE A 146 -3.05 -0.01 11.30
CA ILE A 146 -2.71 0.00 9.85
C ILE A 146 -2.13 -1.34 9.39
N GLN A 147 -1.21 -1.93 10.16
CA GLN A 147 -0.57 -3.21 9.82
C GLN A 147 -1.52 -4.43 9.87
N GLN A 148 -2.74 -4.26 10.35
CA GLN A 148 -3.79 -5.28 10.37
C GLN A 148 -4.73 -5.20 9.16
N PHE A 149 -4.53 -4.22 8.29
CA PHE A 149 -5.35 -4.08 7.10
C PHE A 149 -5.07 -5.20 6.09
N PRO A 150 -6.09 -5.71 5.39
CA PRO A 150 -5.91 -6.72 4.35
C PRO A 150 -5.10 -6.21 3.14
N ILE A 151 -5.09 -4.90 2.90
CA ILE A 151 -4.29 -4.25 1.87
C ILE A 151 -3.23 -3.38 2.56
N ARG A 152 -1.98 -3.47 2.15
CA ARG A 152 -0.90 -2.64 2.69
C ARG A 152 -1.23 -1.16 2.47
N PHE A 153 -1.13 -0.37 3.52
CA PHE A 153 -1.53 1.03 3.51
C PHE A 153 -0.45 1.94 4.09
N ALA A 154 -0.33 3.14 3.52
CA ALA A 154 0.42 4.25 4.11
C ALA A 154 -0.38 5.55 4.05
N ALA A 155 -0.50 6.24 5.17
CA ALA A 155 -0.90 7.64 5.22
C ALA A 155 0.35 8.52 5.26
N VAL A 156 0.40 9.53 4.39
CA VAL A 156 1.57 10.42 4.28
C VAL A 156 1.27 11.76 4.94
N ALA A 157 2.17 12.19 5.82
CA ALA A 157 2.12 13.48 6.50
C ALA A 157 3.48 14.19 6.41
N THR A 158 3.53 15.44 6.89
CA THR A 158 4.73 16.25 6.96
C THR A 158 5.09 16.49 8.43
N ARG A 159 6.32 16.24 8.82
CA ARG A 159 6.82 16.63 10.14
C ARG A 159 6.93 18.14 10.23
N LEU A 160 6.32 18.73 11.26
CA LEU A 160 6.30 20.19 11.40
C LEU A 160 7.66 20.78 11.82
N ASP A 161 8.49 19.98 12.52
CA ASP A 161 9.77 20.42 13.06
C ASP A 161 10.88 20.55 12.00
N ASN A 162 10.81 19.80 10.90
CA ASN A 162 11.89 19.75 9.92
C ASN A 162 11.45 19.62 8.47
N GLY A 163 10.13 19.58 8.19
CA GLY A 163 9.55 19.46 6.85
C GLY A 163 9.74 18.10 6.18
N LEU A 164 10.26 17.10 6.88
CA LEU A 164 10.44 15.78 6.28
C LEU A 164 9.11 15.04 6.13
N LYS A 165 9.03 14.25 5.07
CA LYS A 165 7.92 13.33 4.84
C LYS A 165 7.88 12.25 5.92
N ALA A 166 6.69 11.91 6.40
CA ALA A 166 6.42 10.82 7.32
C ALA A 166 5.41 9.85 6.71
N ASP A 167 5.81 8.60 6.54
CA ASP A 167 4.98 7.53 6.01
C ASP A 167 4.48 6.65 7.17
N PHE A 168 3.19 6.77 7.51
CA PHE A 168 2.57 5.96 8.56
C PHE A 168 2.06 4.64 7.96
N ILE A 169 2.85 3.58 8.14
CA ILE A 169 2.55 2.21 7.67
C ILE A 169 2.11 1.27 8.81
N LYS A 170 2.09 1.77 10.04
CA LYS A 170 1.70 1.03 11.26
C LYS A 170 1.15 1.98 12.30
N GLY A 171 0.50 1.43 13.31
CA GLY A 171 -0.08 2.20 14.41
C GLY A 171 -1.55 2.53 14.18
N ASN A 172 -2.07 3.49 14.94
CA ASN A 172 -3.48 3.89 14.89
C ASN A 172 -3.82 4.57 13.57
N ALA A 173 -4.80 4.02 12.84
CA ALA A 173 -5.18 4.50 11.53
C ALA A 173 -5.77 5.91 11.55
N GLY A 174 -6.64 6.18 12.52
CA GLY A 174 -7.25 7.51 12.68
C GLY A 174 -6.22 8.58 12.99
N GLN A 175 -5.23 8.30 13.85
CA GLN A 175 -4.14 9.25 14.13
C GLN A 175 -3.31 9.55 12.88
N ALA A 176 -2.97 8.52 12.11
CA ALA A 176 -2.20 8.67 10.89
C ALA A 176 -2.95 9.49 9.83
N VAL A 177 -4.25 9.21 9.63
CA VAL A 177 -5.11 9.96 8.70
C VAL A 177 -5.30 11.40 9.19
N ARG A 178 -5.54 11.62 10.49
CA ARG A 178 -5.61 12.96 11.07
C ARG A 178 -4.32 13.75 10.79
N ALA A 179 -3.15 13.16 11.03
CA ALA A 179 -1.87 13.80 10.73
C ALA A 179 -1.75 14.17 9.25
N SER A 180 -2.14 13.24 8.36
CA SER A 180 -2.13 13.42 6.91
C SER A 180 -3.11 14.51 6.42
N CYS A 181 -4.20 14.76 7.15
CA CYS A 181 -5.23 15.75 6.83
C CYS A 181 -5.07 17.08 7.60
N SER A 182 -4.03 17.25 8.41
CA SER A 182 -3.86 18.45 9.26
C SER A 182 -3.35 19.65 8.46
N ILE A 183 -4.20 20.21 7.59
CA ILE A 183 -3.91 21.42 6.81
C ILE A 183 -3.53 22.57 7.77
N PRO A 184 -2.35 23.20 7.60
CA PRO A 184 -1.92 24.32 8.45
C PRO A 184 -2.97 25.44 8.50
N ASN A 185 -3.12 26.06 9.65
CA ASN A 185 -4.10 27.11 9.96
C ASN A 185 -5.59 26.68 9.89
N VAL A 186 -5.90 25.50 9.34
CA VAL A 186 -7.24 24.89 9.37
C VAL A 186 -7.36 23.95 10.55
N PHE A 187 -6.47 22.96 10.61
CA PHE A 187 -6.41 22.01 11.70
C PHE A 187 -5.28 22.34 12.67
N VAL A 188 -5.52 22.03 13.93
CA VAL A 188 -4.43 21.98 14.92
C VAL A 188 -3.50 20.84 14.53
N PRO A 189 -2.16 21.06 14.46
CA PRO A 189 -1.20 20.02 14.12
C PRO A 189 -1.38 18.76 14.98
N ALA A 190 -1.40 17.60 14.33
CA ALA A 190 -1.56 16.34 15.04
C ALA A 190 -0.28 15.98 15.79
N THR A 191 -0.38 15.62 17.06
CA THR A 191 0.78 15.17 17.85
C THR A 191 0.73 13.65 18.00
N ILE A 192 1.79 12.96 17.53
CA ILE A 192 1.95 11.51 17.63
C ILE A 192 3.33 11.24 18.25
N ALA A 193 3.37 10.55 19.38
CA ALA A 193 4.60 10.25 20.12
C ALA A 193 5.50 11.47 20.32
N GLY A 194 4.91 12.63 20.70
CA GLY A 194 5.60 13.88 20.96
C GLY A 194 6.01 14.69 19.72
N THR A 195 5.90 14.14 18.51
CA THR A 195 6.19 14.85 17.25
C THR A 195 4.91 15.44 16.67
N LYS A 196 5.00 16.69 16.19
CA LYS A 196 3.88 17.36 15.50
C LYS A 196 3.94 17.13 14.01
N TYR A 197 2.76 16.88 13.43
CA TYR A 197 2.58 16.63 12.01
C TYR A 197 1.52 17.56 11.42
N VAL A 198 1.72 17.91 10.17
CA VAL A 198 0.79 18.66 9.33
C VAL A 198 0.54 17.89 8.03
N ASP A 199 -0.38 18.40 7.19
CA ASP A 199 -0.82 17.74 5.96
C ASP A 199 0.36 17.30 5.07
N GLY A 200 0.25 16.08 4.54
CA GLY A 200 1.26 15.50 3.67
C GLY A 200 1.37 16.19 2.30
N GLY A 201 0.35 16.95 1.91
CA GLY A 201 0.32 17.70 0.65
C GLY A 201 1.43 18.75 0.53
N LEU A 202 2.06 19.15 1.63
CA LEU A 202 3.18 20.07 1.62
C LEU A 202 4.46 19.45 1.00
N VAL A 203 4.62 18.12 1.07
CA VAL A 203 5.86 17.44 0.64
C VAL A 203 5.63 16.29 -0.35
N SER A 204 4.49 15.64 -0.30
CA SER A 204 4.13 14.52 -1.17
C SER A 204 2.62 14.51 -1.46
N PRO A 205 2.15 15.42 -2.32
CA PRO A 205 0.72 15.57 -2.62
C PRO A 205 0.08 14.32 -3.22
N ILE A 206 0.84 13.54 -4.00
CA ILE A 206 0.40 12.28 -4.62
C ILE A 206 1.47 11.22 -4.34
N PRO A 207 1.35 10.37 -3.31
CA PRO A 207 2.45 9.63 -2.71
C PRO A 207 2.89 8.39 -3.54
N VAL A 208 3.32 8.63 -4.80
CA VAL A 208 3.83 7.61 -5.72
C VAL A 208 5.14 7.02 -5.22
N LYS A 209 6.05 7.88 -4.75
CA LYS A 209 7.33 7.41 -4.21
C LYS A 209 7.13 6.49 -3.01
N THR A 210 6.20 6.82 -2.10
CA THR A 210 5.85 5.97 -0.95
C THR A 210 5.34 4.59 -1.43
N ALA A 211 4.50 4.54 -2.46
CA ALA A 211 4.03 3.27 -3.03
C ALA A 211 5.19 2.41 -3.57
N LYS A 212 6.17 3.02 -4.25
CA LYS A 212 7.38 2.32 -4.71
C LYS A 212 8.25 1.83 -3.55
N ASP A 213 8.44 2.66 -2.53
CA ASP A 213 9.21 2.31 -1.33
C ASP A 213 8.53 1.18 -0.53
N MET A 214 7.22 1.00 -0.67
CA MET A 214 6.46 -0.16 -0.17
C MET A 214 6.59 -1.42 -1.05
N GLY A 215 7.33 -1.37 -2.15
CA GLY A 215 7.60 -2.51 -3.01
C GLY A 215 6.57 -2.71 -4.12
N ALA A 216 6.00 -1.62 -4.66
CA ALA A 216 5.16 -1.68 -5.86
C ALA A 216 6.01 -1.86 -7.13
N ASP A 217 5.56 -2.74 -8.02
CA ASP A 217 6.08 -2.86 -9.38
C ASP A 217 5.43 -1.82 -10.32
N LEU A 218 4.12 -1.62 -10.15
CA LEU A 218 3.32 -0.69 -10.94
C LEU A 218 2.55 0.24 -10.00
N VAL A 219 2.60 1.54 -10.27
CA VAL A 219 1.87 2.55 -9.50
C VAL A 219 0.88 3.27 -10.40
N ILE A 220 -0.40 3.22 -10.02
CA ILE A 220 -1.48 4.03 -10.57
C ILE A 220 -1.63 5.25 -9.67
N ALA A 221 -1.33 6.44 -10.19
CA ALA A 221 -1.51 7.70 -9.48
C ALA A 221 -2.88 8.29 -9.77
N VAL A 222 -3.57 8.78 -8.74
CA VAL A 222 -4.84 9.52 -8.89
C VAL A 222 -4.61 10.95 -8.48
N ASP A 223 -4.56 11.83 -9.47
CA ASP A 223 -4.32 13.26 -9.30
C ASP A 223 -5.65 14.02 -9.29
N ILE A 224 -6.05 14.47 -8.12
CA ILE A 224 -7.22 15.33 -7.90
C ILE A 224 -6.82 16.77 -7.51
N SER A 225 -5.56 17.11 -7.66
CA SER A 225 -5.04 18.43 -7.29
C SER A 225 -5.65 19.53 -8.18
N ALA A 226 -5.92 20.68 -7.57
CA ALA A 226 -6.25 21.85 -8.34
C ALA A 226 -4.98 22.43 -9.00
N ARG A 227 -5.16 23.02 -10.17
CA ARG A 227 -4.12 23.82 -10.79
C ARG A 227 -4.31 25.27 -10.39
N PRO A 228 -3.23 26.05 -10.19
CA PRO A 228 -3.35 27.49 -9.98
C PRO A 228 -4.19 28.14 -11.08
N THR A 229 -5.17 28.93 -10.71
CA THR A 229 -6.04 29.66 -11.66
C THR A 229 -5.98 31.16 -11.40
N GLY A 230 -6.21 31.97 -12.44
CA GLY A 230 -6.31 33.43 -12.29
C GLY A 230 -7.57 33.91 -11.56
N ASN A 231 -8.53 33.01 -11.29
CA ASN A 231 -9.84 33.33 -10.68
C ASN A 231 -9.94 32.88 -9.21
N THR A 232 -8.82 32.85 -8.50
CA THR A 232 -8.82 32.45 -7.08
C THR A 232 -9.54 33.50 -6.23
N PRO A 233 -10.49 33.11 -5.37
CA PRO A 233 -11.09 34.03 -4.40
C PRO A 233 -10.01 34.63 -3.49
N LEU A 234 -10.01 35.97 -3.37
CA LEU A 234 -9.02 36.72 -2.56
C LEU A 234 -9.39 36.76 -1.07
N ASN A 235 -10.16 35.79 -0.59
CA ASN A 235 -10.39 35.61 0.84
C ASN A 235 -9.31 34.66 1.44
N MET A 236 -9.23 34.58 2.75
CA MET A 236 -8.23 33.80 3.49
C MET A 236 -8.18 32.34 3.00
N TRP A 237 -9.30 31.70 2.76
CA TRP A 237 -9.39 30.31 2.32
C TRP A 237 -8.91 30.11 0.88
N GLY A 238 -9.34 31.00 -0.03
CA GLY A 238 -8.90 30.94 -1.43
C GLY A 238 -7.40 31.17 -1.56
N LEU A 239 -6.84 32.13 -0.80
CA LEU A 239 -5.39 32.40 -0.80
C LEU A 239 -4.61 31.22 -0.23
N LEU A 240 -5.09 30.58 0.84
CA LEU A 240 -4.47 29.38 1.42
C LEU A 240 -4.47 28.20 0.42
N ASP A 241 -5.63 27.92 -0.18
CA ASP A 241 -5.76 26.85 -1.20
C ASP A 241 -4.85 27.11 -2.40
N GLN A 242 -4.84 28.34 -2.91
CA GLN A 242 -3.94 28.72 -4.02
C GLN A 242 -2.45 28.60 -3.65
N THR A 243 -2.09 29.00 -2.42
CA THR A 243 -0.70 28.90 -1.94
C THR A 243 -0.25 27.42 -1.92
N ILE A 244 -1.09 26.52 -1.37
CA ILE A 244 -0.83 25.09 -1.35
C ILE A 244 -0.72 24.54 -2.79
N ASN A 245 -1.64 24.93 -3.67
CA ASN A 245 -1.62 24.51 -5.07
C ASN A 245 -0.35 25.00 -5.81
N ILE A 246 0.11 26.22 -5.58
CA ILE A 246 1.36 26.73 -6.17
C ILE A 246 2.58 25.97 -5.65
N MET A 247 2.70 25.85 -4.33
CA MET A 247 3.84 25.17 -3.69
C MET A 247 3.92 23.68 -4.05
N GLY A 248 2.77 23.02 -4.20
CA GLY A 248 2.69 21.60 -4.55
C GLY A 248 3.05 21.26 -5.99
N GLN A 249 3.09 22.22 -6.92
CA GLN A 249 3.25 21.94 -8.37
C GLN A 249 4.49 21.12 -8.70
N GLN A 250 5.64 21.49 -8.15
CA GLN A 250 6.89 20.76 -8.41
C GLN A 250 6.83 19.33 -7.88
N SER A 251 6.42 19.15 -6.65
CA SER A 251 6.28 17.81 -6.03
C SER A 251 5.29 16.95 -6.78
N ILE A 252 4.14 17.50 -7.20
CA ILE A 252 3.16 16.79 -8.02
C ILE A 252 3.82 16.32 -9.34
N HIS A 253 4.52 17.20 -10.03
CA HIS A 253 5.17 16.84 -11.29
C HIS A 253 6.20 15.73 -11.13
N GLU A 254 7.04 15.81 -10.09
CA GLU A 254 8.06 14.80 -9.78
C GLU A 254 7.45 13.45 -9.43
N GLU A 255 6.38 13.43 -8.63
CA GLU A 255 5.65 12.20 -8.25
C GLU A 255 4.96 11.58 -9.46
N LEU A 256 4.24 12.36 -10.26
CA LEU A 256 3.51 11.86 -11.43
C LEU A 256 4.43 11.27 -12.50
N ARG A 257 5.63 11.82 -12.69
CA ARG A 257 6.63 11.25 -13.61
C ARG A 257 7.09 9.86 -13.22
N GLN A 258 6.95 9.49 -11.95
CA GLN A 258 7.31 8.18 -11.44
C GLN A 258 6.16 7.16 -11.50
N ALA A 259 4.93 7.61 -11.79
CA ALA A 259 3.78 6.74 -11.93
C ALA A 259 3.79 6.01 -13.29
N ASN A 260 3.26 4.78 -13.31
CA ASN A 260 3.09 4.03 -14.56
C ASN A 260 1.84 4.48 -15.33
N VAL A 261 0.78 4.81 -14.61
CA VAL A 261 -0.46 5.38 -15.18
C VAL A 261 -0.97 6.48 -14.27
N VAL A 262 -1.40 7.59 -14.87
CA VAL A 262 -2.01 8.71 -14.15
C VAL A 262 -3.47 8.84 -14.52
N ILE A 263 -4.34 8.85 -13.52
CA ILE A 263 -5.77 9.10 -13.62
C ILE A 263 -6.03 10.50 -13.09
N GLN A 264 -6.65 11.37 -13.90
CA GLN A 264 -6.94 12.77 -13.55
C GLN A 264 -8.44 13.06 -13.70
N PRO A 265 -9.23 12.87 -12.63
CA PRO A 265 -10.63 13.27 -12.62
C PRO A 265 -10.78 14.78 -12.84
N LYS A 266 -11.80 15.19 -13.57
CA LYS A 266 -12.09 16.61 -13.85
C LYS A 266 -12.82 17.27 -12.69
N VAL A 267 -12.14 17.43 -11.56
CA VAL A 267 -12.71 17.95 -10.30
C VAL A 267 -12.16 19.31 -9.88
N GLY A 268 -11.41 19.99 -10.76
CA GLY A 268 -10.80 21.28 -10.45
C GLY A 268 -11.80 22.41 -10.09
N HIS A 269 -13.06 22.28 -10.53
CA HIS A 269 -14.16 23.21 -10.22
C HIS A 269 -14.81 22.95 -8.85
N ILE A 270 -14.51 21.80 -8.20
CA ILE A 270 -15.05 21.45 -6.88
C ILE A 270 -14.24 22.18 -5.80
N GLY A 271 -14.91 22.90 -4.92
CA GLY A 271 -14.27 23.54 -3.77
C GLY A 271 -13.71 22.52 -2.78
N THR A 272 -12.57 22.83 -2.17
CA THR A 272 -11.86 21.92 -1.22
C THR A 272 -12.74 21.50 -0.03
N LEU A 273 -13.74 22.32 0.34
CA LEU A 273 -14.69 22.06 1.44
C LEU A 273 -16.11 21.71 0.97
N ASP A 274 -16.33 21.54 -0.35
CA ASP A 274 -17.67 21.28 -0.91
C ASP A 274 -18.02 19.77 -0.82
N LEU A 275 -18.44 19.35 0.35
CA LEU A 275 -18.85 17.95 0.60
C LEU A 275 -20.19 17.58 -0.07
N GLN A 276 -20.99 18.58 -0.54
CA GLN A 276 -22.27 18.32 -1.22
C GLN A 276 -22.06 17.79 -2.64
N ALA A 277 -20.91 18.05 -3.25
CA ALA A 277 -20.59 17.59 -4.59
C ALA A 277 -20.17 16.11 -4.68
N SER A 278 -20.40 15.29 -3.63
CA SER A 278 -19.91 13.91 -3.54
C SER A 278 -20.31 13.05 -4.74
N ASN A 279 -21.59 13.06 -5.14
CA ASN A 279 -22.09 12.30 -6.30
C ASN A 279 -21.39 12.67 -7.61
N GLN A 280 -21.32 13.98 -7.90
CA GLN A 280 -20.67 14.50 -9.10
C GLN A 280 -19.18 14.13 -9.11
N THR A 281 -18.54 14.27 -7.97
CA THR A 281 -17.09 13.99 -7.80
C THR A 281 -16.78 12.51 -8.02
N ILE A 282 -17.60 11.59 -7.46
CA ILE A 282 -17.48 10.14 -7.69
C ILE A 282 -17.62 9.83 -9.18
N LEU A 283 -18.61 10.40 -9.86
CA LEU A 283 -18.82 10.17 -11.29
C LEU A 283 -17.63 10.64 -12.15
N GLU A 284 -17.03 11.78 -11.82
CA GLU A 284 -15.81 12.23 -12.52
C GLU A 284 -14.64 11.27 -12.29
N GLY A 285 -14.54 10.66 -11.11
CA GLY A 285 -13.58 9.60 -10.83
C GLY A 285 -13.81 8.37 -11.71
N GLU A 286 -15.06 7.91 -11.84
CA GLU A 286 -15.43 6.79 -12.72
C GLU A 286 -15.06 7.05 -14.18
N LYS A 287 -15.47 8.21 -14.71
CA LYS A 287 -15.16 8.62 -16.09
C LYS A 287 -13.65 8.64 -16.37
N ALA A 288 -12.89 9.25 -15.44
CA ALA A 288 -11.44 9.36 -15.62
C ALA A 288 -10.73 8.00 -15.57
N ALA A 289 -11.17 7.11 -14.68
CA ALA A 289 -10.63 5.76 -14.58
C ALA A 289 -10.96 4.93 -15.83
N GLN A 290 -12.21 4.99 -16.33
CA GLN A 290 -12.64 4.25 -17.52
C GLN A 290 -11.77 4.59 -18.75
N LEU A 291 -11.36 5.85 -18.90
CA LEU A 291 -10.46 6.28 -19.97
C LEU A 291 -9.05 5.68 -19.87
N LYS A 292 -8.64 5.21 -18.68
CA LYS A 292 -7.29 4.71 -18.41
C LYS A 292 -7.20 3.19 -18.26
N ILE A 293 -8.31 2.47 -18.25
CA ILE A 293 -8.33 1.00 -18.06
C ILE A 293 -7.42 0.28 -19.05
N ARG A 294 -7.52 0.59 -20.35
CA ARG A 294 -6.67 -0.05 -21.37
C ARG A 294 -5.16 0.20 -21.12
N ALA A 295 -4.82 1.39 -20.66
CA ALA A 295 -3.41 1.72 -20.35
C ALA A 295 -2.92 0.93 -19.12
N ILE A 296 -3.77 0.73 -18.11
CA ILE A 296 -3.45 -0.05 -16.92
C ILE A 296 -3.30 -1.54 -17.27
N GLU A 297 -4.25 -2.11 -18.02
CA GLU A 297 -4.20 -3.49 -18.49
C GLU A 297 -2.95 -3.75 -19.34
N LYS A 298 -2.61 -2.79 -20.22
CA LYS A 298 -1.39 -2.86 -21.00
C LYS A 298 -0.14 -2.85 -20.11
N ALA A 299 -0.06 -1.97 -19.13
CA ALA A 299 1.08 -1.92 -18.21
C ALA A 299 1.25 -3.24 -17.42
N ILE A 300 0.14 -3.84 -16.98
CA ILE A 300 0.13 -5.16 -16.31
C ILE A 300 0.62 -6.26 -17.27
N SER A 301 0.12 -6.26 -18.51
CA SER A 301 0.52 -7.23 -19.54
C SER A 301 1.99 -7.09 -19.94
N ASP A 302 2.47 -5.88 -20.10
CA ASP A 302 3.87 -5.59 -20.45
C ASP A 302 4.81 -6.03 -19.30
N PHE A 303 4.41 -5.80 -18.05
CA PHE A 303 5.17 -6.30 -16.88
C PHE A 303 5.32 -7.82 -16.93
N LYS A 304 4.26 -8.58 -17.19
CA LYS A 304 4.29 -10.06 -17.27
C LYS A 304 5.26 -10.59 -18.31
N LYS A 305 5.53 -9.81 -19.36
CA LYS A 305 6.47 -10.15 -20.44
C LYS A 305 7.89 -9.67 -20.16
N SER A 306 8.11 -8.88 -19.11
CA SER A 306 9.39 -8.28 -18.79
C SER A 306 10.26 -9.20 -17.93
N PRO A 307 11.59 -9.05 -17.92
CA PRO A 307 12.49 -9.75 -17.00
C PRO A 307 12.15 -9.52 -15.53
N ALA A 308 11.53 -8.38 -15.19
CA ALA A 308 11.12 -8.07 -13.83
C ALA A 308 10.06 -9.05 -13.29
N ALA A 309 9.25 -9.65 -14.16
CA ALA A 309 8.27 -10.67 -13.75
C ALA A 309 8.93 -12.00 -13.33
N LEU A 310 10.16 -12.25 -13.72
CA LEU A 310 10.94 -13.43 -13.34
C LEU A 310 11.76 -13.20 -12.06
N ALA A 311 11.86 -11.95 -11.61
CA ALA A 311 12.55 -11.57 -10.38
C ALA A 311 11.57 -11.56 -9.17
N PRO A 312 12.04 -11.75 -7.94
CA PRO A 312 11.21 -11.54 -6.75
C PRO A 312 10.70 -10.10 -6.70
N PRO A 313 9.55 -9.86 -6.05
CA PRO A 313 9.00 -8.51 -5.93
C PRO A 313 9.99 -7.60 -5.19
N PRO A 314 9.98 -6.28 -5.47
CA PRO A 314 10.81 -5.32 -4.77
C PRO A 314 10.59 -5.41 -3.26
N LYS A 315 11.67 -5.39 -2.48
CA LYS A 315 11.56 -5.37 -1.02
C LYS A 315 11.07 -3.99 -0.57
N ALA A 316 10.16 -3.98 0.39
CA ALA A 316 9.79 -2.74 1.05
C ALA A 316 11.02 -2.16 1.79
N LYS A 317 11.13 -0.82 1.80
CA LYS A 317 12.25 -0.10 2.44
C LYS A 317 11.97 0.26 3.91
N PHE A 318 10.80 -0.14 4.45
CA PHE A 318 10.35 0.18 5.81
C PHE A 318 10.38 -1.06 6.71
#